data_36c612df3b6ab1802285628b3d1b268d
#
_entry.id   36c612df3b6ab1802285628b3d1b268d
#
_cell.length_a   1.000
_cell.length_b   1.000
_cell.length_c   1.000
_cell.angle_alpha   90.00
_cell.angle_beta   90.00
_cell.angle_gamma   90.00
#
_symmetry.space_group_name_H-M   'P 1'
#
loop_
_entity.id
_entity.type
_entity.pdbx_description
1 polymer ?
#
loop_
_entity_poly.entity_id
_entity_poly.type
_entity_poly.pdbx_seq_one_letter_code
_entity_poly.pdbx_strand_id
1 'polypeptide(L)'
;MRKYYRVLLELAKLRFHNLTVFRLDFFGPFLVDGSLFLIQLLVFGAVYKNVEAIGSWESGEMIIYIGTFSLLNAVSMTICFFGLIEIPGKILNGDMDLYLTKPISPLFRLTFEKMNPGSIPLVLMSICII
;
A
#
# COMPACT_ATOMS: atom_id res chain seq x y z
N MET A 1 20.03 -6.47 14.51
CA MET A 1 18.58 -6.13 14.55
C MET A 1 18.32 -4.66 14.95
N ARG A 2 18.86 -4.11 16.01
CA ARG A 2 18.65 -2.69 16.42
C ARG A 2 18.97 -1.64 15.34
N LYS A 3 19.93 -1.89 14.45
CA LYS A 3 20.33 -0.98 13.38
C LYS A 3 19.25 -0.83 12.29
N TYR A 4 18.68 -1.96 11.84
CA TYR A 4 17.61 -1.97 10.85
C TYR A 4 16.32 -1.31 11.36
N TYR A 5 15.98 -1.54 12.62
CA TYR A 5 14.82 -0.92 13.28
C TYR A 5 14.95 0.61 13.36
N ARG A 6 16.13 1.13 13.71
CA ARG A 6 16.38 2.58 13.72
C ARG A 6 16.28 3.20 12.33
N VAL A 7 16.84 2.53 11.31
CA VAL A 7 16.75 2.99 9.92
C VAL A 7 15.30 3.01 9.43
N LEU A 8 14.51 1.99 9.75
CA LEU A 8 13.07 1.95 9.44
C LEU A 8 12.32 3.12 10.08
N LEU A 9 12.55 3.39 11.36
CA LEU A 9 11.92 4.51 12.07
C LEU A 9 12.31 5.87 11.47
N GLU A 10 13.56 6.08 11.12
CA GLU A 10 14.02 7.32 10.50
C GLU A 10 13.42 7.49 9.09
N LEU A 11 13.37 6.43 8.28
CA LEU A 11 12.73 6.47 6.97
C LEU A 11 11.23 6.77 7.08
N ALA A 12 10.54 6.14 8.02
CA ALA A 12 9.12 6.40 8.26
C ALA A 12 8.88 7.86 8.72
N LYS A 13 9.67 8.38 9.66
CA LYS A 13 9.58 9.78 10.10
C LYS A 13 9.78 10.77 8.96
N LEU A 14 10.80 10.56 8.13
CA LEU A 14 11.08 11.41 6.97
C LEU A 14 9.91 11.43 6.00
N ARG A 15 9.28 10.28 5.78
CA ARG A 15 8.11 10.18 4.89
C ARG A 15 6.88 10.86 5.48
N PHE A 16 6.59 10.67 6.75
CA PHE A 16 5.51 11.38 7.42
C PHE A 16 5.71 12.89 7.38
N HIS A 17 6.92 13.38 7.59
CA HIS A 17 7.23 14.80 7.52
C HIS A 17 7.02 15.37 6.11
N ASN A 18 7.49 14.67 5.08
CA ASN A 18 7.33 15.10 3.68
C ASN A 18 5.84 15.14 3.26
N LEU A 19 5.02 14.18 3.71
CA LEU A 19 3.58 14.17 3.43
C LEU A 19 2.82 15.30 4.12
N THR A 20 3.27 15.75 5.29
CA THR A 20 2.66 16.89 5.99
C THR A 20 2.89 18.19 5.22
N VAL A 21 3.98 18.29 4.47
CA VAL A 21 4.32 19.45 3.63
C VAL A 21 3.49 19.45 2.33
N PHE A 22 3.29 18.28 1.72
CA PHE A 22 2.51 18.12 0.47
C PHE A 22 1.17 17.46 0.75
N ARG A 23 0.19 18.24 1.21
CA ARG A 23 -1.16 17.76 1.54
C ARG A 23 -1.85 17.03 0.37
N LEU A 24 -1.61 17.48 -0.87
CA LEU A 24 -2.21 16.88 -2.07
C LEU A 24 -1.70 15.46 -2.35
N ASP A 25 -0.42 15.19 -2.08
CA ASP A 25 0.17 13.86 -2.26
C ASP A 25 -0.39 12.83 -1.26
N PHE A 26 -0.96 13.29 -0.15
CA PHE A 26 -1.64 12.42 0.80
C PHE A 26 -3.07 12.08 0.33
N PHE A 27 -3.81 13.06 -0.17
CA PHE A 27 -5.20 12.86 -0.58
C PHE A 27 -5.34 12.17 -1.94
N GLY A 28 -4.39 12.33 -2.85
CA GLY A 28 -4.42 11.72 -4.17
C GLY A 28 -4.57 10.20 -4.14
N PRO A 29 -3.63 9.46 -3.54
CA PRO A 29 -3.73 8.00 -3.40
C PRO A 29 -4.99 7.56 -2.67
N PHE A 30 -5.37 8.25 -1.59
CA PHE A 30 -6.58 7.95 -0.83
C PHE A 30 -7.85 8.05 -1.68
N LEU A 31 -7.99 9.09 -2.50
CA LEU A 31 -9.16 9.26 -3.38
C LEU A 31 -9.20 8.17 -4.47
N VAL A 32 -8.06 7.87 -5.08
CA VAL A 32 -7.99 6.84 -6.14
C VAL A 32 -8.29 5.47 -5.55
N ASP A 33 -7.56 5.05 -4.54
CA ASP A 33 -7.71 3.72 -3.93
C ASP A 33 -9.08 3.56 -3.26
N GLY A 34 -9.57 4.60 -2.58
CA GLY A 34 -10.89 4.63 -1.98
C GLY A 34 -12.03 4.55 -3.02
N SER A 35 -11.89 5.24 -4.15
CA SER A 35 -12.88 5.16 -5.23
C SER A 35 -12.92 3.77 -5.88
N LEU A 36 -11.77 3.16 -6.12
CA LEU A 36 -11.68 1.79 -6.65
C LEU A 36 -12.30 0.77 -5.69
N PHE A 37 -12.05 0.93 -4.39
CA PHE A 37 -12.65 0.09 -3.36
C PHE A 37 -14.17 0.23 -3.32
N LEU A 38 -14.70 1.46 -3.39
CA LEU A 38 -16.15 1.71 -3.47
C LEU A 38 -16.76 1.12 -4.73
N ILE A 39 -16.12 1.29 -5.88
CA ILE A 39 -16.59 0.69 -7.14
C ILE A 39 -16.65 -0.83 -7.01
N GLN A 40 -15.64 -1.46 -6.43
CA GLN A 40 -15.61 -2.90 -6.20
C GLN A 40 -16.79 -3.36 -5.33
N LEU A 41 -17.07 -2.66 -4.21
CA LEU A 41 -18.22 -2.97 -3.36
C LEU A 41 -19.55 -2.78 -4.09
N LEU A 42 -19.70 -1.71 -4.88
CA LEU A 42 -20.93 -1.46 -5.67
C LEU A 42 -21.15 -2.52 -6.74
N VAL A 43 -20.12 -2.94 -7.46
CA VAL A 43 -20.20 -3.99 -8.47
C VAL A 43 -20.66 -5.31 -7.85
N PHE A 44 -20.00 -5.73 -6.77
CA PHE A 44 -20.38 -6.97 -6.09
C PHE A 44 -21.77 -6.85 -5.46
N GLY A 45 -22.12 -5.72 -4.85
CA GLY A 45 -23.46 -5.47 -4.34
C GLY A 45 -24.54 -5.52 -5.42
N ALA A 46 -24.27 -5.03 -6.63
CA ALA A 46 -25.19 -5.11 -7.76
C ALA A 46 -25.34 -6.57 -8.27
N VAL A 47 -24.26 -7.34 -8.29
CA VAL A 47 -24.30 -8.75 -8.68
C VAL A 47 -25.14 -9.56 -7.69
N TYR A 48 -24.90 -9.42 -6.38
CA TYR A 48 -25.65 -10.17 -5.35
C TYR A 48 -27.10 -9.73 -5.17
N LYS A 49 -27.53 -8.60 -5.74
CA LYS A 49 -28.95 -8.26 -5.85
C LYS A 49 -29.71 -9.19 -6.81
N ASN A 50 -29.02 -9.76 -7.79
CA ASN A 50 -29.63 -10.57 -8.84
C ASN A 50 -29.33 -12.07 -8.70
N VAL A 51 -28.41 -12.44 -7.81
CA VAL A 51 -27.95 -13.82 -7.61
C VAL A 51 -27.80 -14.06 -6.11
N GLU A 52 -28.41 -15.12 -5.58
CA GLU A 52 -28.34 -15.46 -4.15
C GLU A 52 -26.94 -15.93 -3.73
N ALA A 53 -26.24 -16.64 -4.59
CA ALA A 53 -24.87 -17.10 -4.36
C ALA A 53 -24.10 -17.24 -5.68
N ILE A 54 -22.80 -17.04 -5.65
CA ILE A 54 -21.89 -17.27 -6.77
C ILE A 54 -21.10 -18.54 -6.47
N GLY A 55 -21.53 -19.66 -7.05
CA GLY A 55 -20.97 -20.97 -6.73
C GLY A 55 -21.31 -21.39 -5.30
N SER A 56 -20.29 -21.54 -4.44
CA SER A 56 -20.45 -21.85 -3.02
C SER A 56 -20.34 -20.62 -2.11
N TRP A 57 -20.18 -19.40 -2.68
CA TRP A 57 -19.91 -18.17 -1.92
C TRP A 57 -21.18 -17.36 -1.68
N GLU A 58 -21.51 -17.14 -0.42
CA GLU A 58 -22.57 -16.24 0.00
C GLU A 58 -22.09 -14.77 0.00
N SER A 59 -23.06 -13.84 0.01
CA SER A 59 -22.76 -12.40 -0.03
C SER A 59 -21.86 -11.94 1.12
N GLY A 60 -22.05 -12.52 2.32
CA GLY A 60 -21.23 -12.20 3.50
C GLY A 60 -19.77 -12.62 3.35
N GLU A 61 -19.54 -13.82 2.85
CA GLU A 61 -18.18 -14.36 2.62
C GLU A 61 -17.43 -13.53 1.57
N MET A 62 -18.14 -13.05 0.54
CA MET A 62 -17.55 -12.24 -0.51
C MET A 62 -17.15 -10.84 -0.01
N ILE A 63 -17.90 -10.24 0.89
CA ILE A 63 -17.55 -8.97 1.52
C ILE A 63 -16.26 -9.12 2.34
N ILE A 64 -16.14 -10.19 3.10
CA ILE A 64 -14.92 -10.50 3.87
C ILE A 64 -13.74 -10.72 2.93
N TYR A 65 -13.93 -11.44 1.82
CA TYR A 65 -12.90 -11.64 0.81
C TYR A 65 -12.40 -10.32 0.21
N ILE A 66 -13.32 -9.43 -0.20
CA ILE A 66 -13.00 -8.11 -0.74
C ILE A 66 -12.25 -7.27 0.30
N GLY A 67 -12.71 -7.25 1.55
CA GLY A 67 -12.05 -6.55 2.65
C GLY A 67 -10.63 -7.05 2.87
N THR A 68 -10.44 -8.37 2.93
CA THR A 68 -9.13 -9.00 3.13
C THR A 68 -8.18 -8.71 1.95
N PHE A 69 -8.66 -8.82 0.72
CA PHE A 69 -7.88 -8.51 -0.48
C PHE A 69 -7.46 -7.04 -0.52
N SER A 70 -8.38 -6.13 -0.22
CA SER A 70 -8.10 -4.69 -0.14
C SER A 70 -7.10 -4.37 0.95
N LEU A 71 -7.19 -5.03 2.10
CA LEU A 71 -6.23 -4.87 3.20
C LEU A 71 -4.82 -5.31 2.78
N LEU A 72 -4.68 -6.46 2.13
CA LEU A 72 -3.39 -6.94 1.63
C LEU A 72 -2.80 -5.96 0.60
N ASN A 73 -3.62 -5.46 -0.33
CA ASN A 73 -3.20 -4.45 -1.29
C ASN A 73 -2.74 -3.15 -0.61
N ALA A 74 -3.54 -2.63 0.31
CA ALA A 74 -3.22 -1.39 1.02
C ALA A 74 -1.92 -1.50 1.83
N VAL A 75 -1.69 -2.63 2.51
CA VAL A 75 -0.45 -2.90 3.24
C VAL A 75 0.73 -2.99 2.26
N SER A 76 0.60 -3.69 1.15
CA SER A 76 1.65 -3.81 0.13
C SER A 76 2.02 -2.46 -0.50
N MET A 77 1.01 -1.65 -0.84
CA MET A 77 1.19 -0.29 -1.37
C MET A 77 1.87 0.63 -0.36
N THR A 78 1.48 0.54 0.91
CA THR A 78 2.07 1.36 1.98
C THR A 78 3.54 1.05 2.19
N ILE A 79 3.93 -0.23 2.19
CA ILE A 79 5.25 -0.67 2.65
C ILE A 79 6.25 -0.81 1.51
N CYS A 80 5.89 -1.51 0.42
CA CYS A 80 6.87 -2.05 -0.54
C CYS A 80 6.73 -1.53 -1.96
N PHE A 81 5.51 -1.30 -2.43
CA PHE A 81 5.22 -1.16 -3.85
C PHE A 81 6.01 -0.05 -4.53
N PHE A 82 5.99 1.16 -3.98
CA PHE A 82 6.67 2.31 -4.58
C PHE A 82 8.19 2.21 -4.55
N GLY A 83 8.74 1.54 -3.54
CA GLY A 83 10.17 1.25 -3.47
C GLY A 83 10.62 0.28 -4.56
N LEU A 84 9.83 -0.76 -4.80
CA LEU A 84 10.15 -1.80 -5.79
C LEU A 84 10.02 -1.30 -7.23
N ILE A 85 9.00 -0.49 -7.53
CA ILE A 85 8.76 0.01 -8.89
C ILE A 85 9.83 0.99 -9.37
N GLU A 86 10.55 1.65 -8.46
CA GLU A 86 11.65 2.56 -8.80
C GLU A 86 13.00 1.85 -9.06
N ILE A 87 13.15 0.58 -8.70
CA ILE A 87 14.40 -0.17 -8.85
C ILE A 87 14.94 -0.14 -10.30
N PRO A 88 14.13 -0.41 -11.34
CA PRO A 88 14.61 -0.36 -12.71
C PRO A 88 15.18 1.01 -13.10
N GLY A 89 14.50 2.09 -12.70
CA GLY A 89 14.96 3.45 -12.97
C GLY A 89 16.30 3.77 -12.28
N LYS A 90 16.46 3.36 -11.03
CA LYS A 90 17.72 3.55 -10.28
C LYS A 90 18.89 2.75 -10.87
N ILE A 91 18.62 1.57 -11.44
CA ILE A 91 19.62 0.77 -12.14
C ILE A 91 20.06 1.49 -13.41
N LEU A 92 19.12 1.96 -14.22
CA LEU A 92 19.39 2.64 -15.48
C LEU A 92 20.15 3.96 -15.29
N ASN A 93 19.88 4.68 -14.21
CA ASN A 93 20.53 5.95 -13.89
C ASN A 93 21.89 5.79 -13.18
N GLY A 94 22.29 4.54 -12.82
CA GLY A 94 23.54 4.30 -12.08
C GLY A 94 23.48 4.64 -10.58
N ASP A 95 22.31 5.00 -10.07
CA ASP A 95 22.13 5.36 -8.65
C ASP A 95 22.34 4.17 -7.70
N MET A 96 22.32 2.94 -8.21
CA MET A 96 22.53 1.72 -7.42
C MET A 96 23.88 1.69 -6.69
N ASP A 97 24.92 2.30 -7.26
CA ASP A 97 26.26 2.35 -6.64
C ASP A 97 26.23 3.06 -5.29
N LEU A 98 25.38 4.07 -5.14
CA LEU A 98 25.17 4.79 -3.87
C LEU A 98 24.55 3.91 -2.79
N TYR A 99 23.79 2.90 -3.17
CA TYR A 99 23.16 1.95 -2.23
C TYR A 99 24.12 0.82 -1.84
N LEU A 100 25.00 0.41 -2.76
CA LEU A 100 26.00 -0.65 -2.53
C LEU A 100 27.11 -0.22 -1.56
N THR A 101 27.44 1.07 -1.53
CA THR A 101 28.48 1.62 -0.65
C THR A 101 28.07 1.73 0.82
N LYS A 102 26.76 1.54 1.13
CA LYS A 102 26.26 1.69 2.51
C LYS A 102 26.23 0.37 3.26
N PRO A 103 26.49 0.37 4.57
CA PRO A 103 26.57 -0.85 5.39
C PRO A 103 25.18 -1.41 5.79
N ILE A 104 24.23 -1.40 4.85
CA ILE A 104 22.86 -1.90 4.99
C ILE A 104 22.49 -2.59 3.68
N SER A 105 21.73 -3.69 3.75
CA SER A 105 21.31 -4.39 2.52
C SER A 105 20.58 -3.42 1.56
N PRO A 106 21.03 -3.30 0.29
CA PRO A 106 20.43 -2.39 -0.68
C PRO A 106 18.94 -2.65 -0.89
N LEU A 107 18.54 -3.92 -0.98
CA LEU A 107 17.14 -4.32 -1.15
C LEU A 107 16.26 -3.81 -0.01
N PHE A 108 16.69 -3.98 1.24
CA PHE A 108 15.95 -3.49 2.39
C PHE A 108 15.72 -1.99 2.31
N ARG A 109 16.77 -1.22 2.00
CA ARG A 109 16.66 0.23 1.89
C ARG A 109 15.77 0.65 0.73
N LEU A 110 15.95 0.07 -0.46
CA LEU A 110 15.14 0.38 -1.64
C LEU A 110 13.65 0.11 -1.41
N THR A 111 13.32 -1.03 -0.77
CA THR A 111 11.94 -1.40 -0.47
C THR A 111 11.27 -0.41 0.48
N PHE A 112 11.96 -0.03 1.56
CA PHE A 112 11.37 0.79 2.62
C PHE A 112 11.61 2.31 2.46
N GLU A 113 12.44 2.73 1.50
CA GLU A 113 12.73 4.16 1.27
C GLU A 113 11.50 4.94 0.81
N LYS A 114 10.62 4.31 0.04
CA LYS A 114 9.42 4.92 -0.56
C LYS A 114 8.10 4.43 0.08
N MET A 115 8.09 4.27 1.39
CA MET A 115 6.83 4.01 2.10
C MET A 115 5.81 5.11 1.80
N ASN A 116 4.57 4.72 1.48
CA ASN A 116 3.47 5.64 1.20
C ASN A 116 2.40 5.56 2.29
N PRO A 117 2.46 6.41 3.32
CA PRO A 117 1.43 6.44 4.36
C PRO A 117 0.05 6.94 3.87
N GLY A 118 -0.06 7.44 2.62
CA GLY A 118 -1.34 7.84 2.02
C GLY A 118 -2.35 6.71 1.89
N SER A 119 -1.91 5.45 1.88
CA SER A 119 -2.79 4.27 1.85
C SER A 119 -3.24 3.78 3.24
N ILE A 120 -2.78 4.38 4.34
CA ILE A 120 -3.19 4.02 5.72
C ILE A 120 -4.71 4.13 5.91
N PRO A 121 -5.41 5.17 5.44
CA PRO A 121 -6.86 5.23 5.56
C PRO A 121 -7.59 4.05 4.90
N LEU A 122 -7.06 3.54 3.78
CA LEU A 122 -7.61 2.35 3.12
C LEU A 122 -7.44 1.09 3.98
N VAL A 123 -6.30 0.96 4.69
CA VAL A 123 -6.08 -0.12 5.66
C VAL A 123 -7.15 -0.06 6.75
N LEU A 124 -7.42 1.13 7.29
CA LEU A 124 -8.45 1.30 8.33
C LEU A 124 -9.86 0.98 7.81
N MET A 125 -10.21 1.43 6.59
CA MET A 125 -11.49 1.12 5.96
C MET A 125 -11.65 -0.39 5.73
N SER A 126 -10.61 -1.07 5.26
CA SER A 126 -10.64 -2.52 5.04
C SER A 126 -10.83 -3.31 6.34
N ILE A 127 -10.19 -2.88 7.43
CA ILE A 127 -10.37 -3.49 8.76
C ILE A 127 -11.80 -3.29 9.28
N CYS A 128 -12.44 -2.15 9.00
CA CYS A 128 -13.81 -1.89 9.43
C CYS A 128 -14.86 -2.75 8.72
N ILE A 129 -14.51 -3.31 7.56
CA ILE A 129 -15.43 -4.14 6.76
C ILE A 129 -15.28 -5.63 7.07
N ILE A 130 -14.12 -6.06 7.52
CA ILE A 130 -13.85 -7.43 7.98
C ILE A 130 -14.47 -7.66 9.36
#